data_d18fae0b9eb7053c67713f725845878e
#
_entry.id   d18fae0b9eb7053c67713f725845878e
#
_cell.length_a   1.000
_cell.length_b   1.000
_cell.length_c   1.000
_cell.angle_alpha   90.00
_cell.angle_beta   90.00
_cell.angle_gamma   90.00
#
_symmetry.space_group_name_H-M   'P 1'
#
loop_
_entity.id
_entity.type
_entity.pdbx_description
1 polymer ?
#
loop_
_entity_poly.entity_id
_entity_poly.type
_entity_poly.pdbx_seq_one_letter_code
_entity_poly.pdbx_strand_id
1 'polypeptide(L)'
;MAALLDGKTAVVTGAASGNGRAIARRFATAGADVVIADLQAEDRMGGDPTHEVIEGETDARAAFVECDVTDRDDLGAAVSRAEEFGGLDAMVNNAGIVGPQKPLTEVGYEGYRQLMDANLDGVYFGTQIAAAAMIDRGEGGSIINMSSVAGLEGTAGITPYSAAKGGVRLFTYAAAADLGPEGIRVNAIHPGAIETAMTTEDSPVFGTEQEEQMSAVTPLRRLGQPEDVANVVLFLASELSDFVTAESIAIDGGLVNTA
;
A
#
# COMPACT_ATOMS: atom_id res chain seq x y z
N MET A 1 17.13 -17.28 -1.26
CA MET A 1 15.67 -17.49 -1.46
C MET A 1 15.44 -17.41 -2.95
N ALA A 2 14.48 -18.15 -3.51
CA ALA A 2 14.12 -17.98 -4.93
C ALA A 2 13.72 -16.54 -5.18
N ALA A 3 14.16 -15.94 -6.30
CA ALA A 3 13.79 -14.61 -6.73
C ALA A 3 12.33 -14.67 -7.24
N LEU A 4 11.37 -14.47 -6.32
CA LEU A 4 9.93 -14.62 -6.58
C LEU A 4 9.38 -13.61 -7.58
N LEU A 5 10.10 -12.53 -7.82
CA LEU A 5 9.74 -11.46 -8.75
C LEU A 5 10.86 -11.20 -9.78
N ASP A 6 11.66 -12.22 -10.12
CA ASP A 6 12.74 -12.10 -11.09
C ASP A 6 12.20 -11.63 -12.44
N GLY A 7 12.79 -10.54 -12.97
CA GLY A 7 12.39 -9.93 -14.24
C GLY A 7 11.03 -9.21 -14.22
N LYS A 8 10.42 -9.03 -13.04
CA LYS A 8 9.18 -8.28 -12.86
C LYS A 8 9.45 -6.81 -12.55
N THR A 9 8.48 -5.96 -12.85
CA THR A 9 8.52 -4.53 -12.52
C THR A 9 7.31 -4.15 -11.68
N ALA A 10 7.56 -3.40 -10.61
CA ALA A 10 6.51 -2.94 -9.70
C ALA A 10 6.51 -1.42 -9.55
N VAL A 11 5.31 -0.85 -9.37
CA VAL A 11 5.10 0.53 -8.88
C VAL A 11 4.55 0.45 -7.47
N VAL A 12 5.15 1.19 -6.54
CA VAL A 12 4.69 1.30 -5.16
C VAL A 12 4.47 2.78 -4.82
N THR A 13 3.23 3.17 -4.49
CA THR A 13 2.93 4.54 -4.07
C THR A 13 3.16 4.72 -2.57
N GLY A 14 3.59 5.92 -2.15
CA GLY A 14 3.99 6.18 -0.76
C GLY A 14 5.21 5.35 -0.36
N ALA A 15 6.17 5.16 -1.29
CA ALA A 15 7.27 4.22 -1.12
C ALA A 15 8.58 4.85 -0.62
N ALA A 16 8.60 6.14 -0.32
CA ALA A 16 9.76 6.77 0.32
C ALA A 16 9.92 6.34 1.78
N SER A 17 8.83 5.98 2.49
CA SER A 17 8.88 5.65 3.91
C SER A 17 7.93 4.52 4.31
N GLY A 18 8.06 4.05 5.55
CA GLY A 18 7.13 3.12 6.21
C GLY A 18 6.85 1.83 5.44
N ASN A 19 5.57 1.46 5.35
CA ASN A 19 5.15 0.23 4.65
C ASN A 19 5.58 0.22 3.18
N GLY A 20 5.40 1.33 2.47
CA GLY A 20 5.75 1.42 1.05
C GLY A 20 7.25 1.20 0.81
N ARG A 21 8.10 1.79 1.65
CA ARG A 21 9.56 1.57 1.62
C ARG A 21 9.92 0.11 1.86
N ALA A 22 9.34 -0.51 2.88
CA ALA A 22 9.58 -1.93 3.18
C ALA A 22 9.12 -2.85 2.04
N ILE A 23 7.97 -2.56 1.43
CA ILE A 23 7.46 -3.29 0.27
C ILE A 23 8.41 -3.15 -0.91
N ALA A 24 8.83 -1.93 -1.26
CA ALA A 24 9.74 -1.67 -2.37
C ALA A 24 11.07 -2.40 -2.20
N ARG A 25 11.70 -2.32 -1.04
CA ARG A 25 12.94 -3.05 -0.71
C ARG A 25 12.74 -4.57 -0.76
N ARG A 26 11.59 -5.06 -0.27
CA ARG A 26 11.25 -6.48 -0.30
C ARG A 26 11.08 -7.01 -1.71
N PHE A 27 10.47 -6.23 -2.60
CA PHE A 27 10.31 -6.56 -4.02
C PHE A 27 11.65 -6.61 -4.73
N ALA A 28 12.50 -5.59 -4.53
CA ALA A 28 13.85 -5.55 -5.09
C ALA A 28 14.70 -6.76 -4.64
N THR A 29 14.66 -7.10 -3.35
CA THR A 29 15.33 -8.31 -2.81
C THR A 29 14.79 -9.60 -3.42
N ALA A 30 13.55 -9.60 -3.90
CA ALA A 30 12.93 -10.72 -4.60
C ALA A 30 13.16 -10.69 -6.12
N GLY A 31 13.94 -9.74 -6.65
CA GLY A 31 14.39 -9.67 -8.04
C GLY A 31 13.58 -8.71 -8.93
N ALA A 32 12.63 -7.94 -8.37
CA ALA A 32 11.88 -6.97 -9.15
C ALA A 32 12.62 -5.64 -9.31
N ASP A 33 12.46 -5.00 -10.47
CA ASP A 33 12.71 -3.57 -10.63
C ASP A 33 11.56 -2.78 -10.02
N VAL A 34 11.83 -1.63 -9.38
CA VAL A 34 10.82 -0.92 -8.59
C VAL A 34 10.79 0.58 -8.88
N VAL A 35 9.61 1.10 -9.16
CA VAL A 35 9.33 2.54 -9.18
C VAL A 35 8.79 2.96 -7.82
N ILE A 36 9.52 3.88 -7.18
CA ILE A 36 9.19 4.52 -5.91
C ILE A 36 8.41 5.80 -6.23
N ALA A 37 7.08 5.75 -6.11
CA ALA A 37 6.21 6.89 -6.38
C ALA A 37 5.81 7.55 -5.04
N ASP A 38 6.27 8.78 -4.78
CA ASP A 38 6.00 9.50 -3.54
C ASP A 38 6.08 11.00 -3.75
N LEU A 39 5.56 11.79 -2.83
CA LEU A 39 5.69 13.27 -2.83
C LEU A 39 7.13 13.74 -2.67
N GLN A 40 7.98 12.95 -2.03
CA GLN A 40 9.38 13.25 -1.76
C GLN A 40 10.23 11.96 -1.77
N ALA A 41 11.52 12.09 -2.07
CA ALA A 41 12.40 10.94 -2.11
C ALA A 41 12.87 10.51 -0.71
N GLU A 42 12.93 11.47 0.23
CA GLU A 42 13.48 11.31 1.58
C GLU A 42 12.56 10.46 2.45
N ASP A 43 13.17 9.56 3.25
CA ASP A 43 12.45 8.80 4.25
C ASP A 43 12.06 9.69 5.44
N ARG A 44 10.79 9.75 5.78
CA ARG A 44 10.28 10.50 6.95
C ARG A 44 10.88 10.03 8.28
N MET A 45 11.28 8.77 8.37
CA MET A 45 11.93 8.20 9.55
C MET A 45 13.46 8.32 9.50
N GLY A 46 14.00 8.94 8.46
CA GLY A 46 15.41 9.16 8.24
C GLY A 46 16.12 8.05 7.47
N GLY A 47 17.33 8.35 7.02
CA GLY A 47 18.13 7.44 6.19
C GLY A 47 18.16 7.86 4.71
N ASP A 48 18.85 7.08 3.90
CA ASP A 48 19.00 7.33 2.48
C ASP A 48 17.69 7.07 1.72
N PRO A 49 17.45 7.75 0.59
CA PRO A 49 16.28 7.53 -0.27
C PRO A 49 16.11 6.06 -0.66
N THR A 50 14.85 5.59 -0.73
CA THR A 50 14.53 4.17 -0.96
C THR A 50 15.18 3.62 -2.23
N HIS A 51 15.17 4.38 -3.34
CA HIS A 51 15.78 3.93 -4.60
C HIS A 51 17.30 3.78 -4.49
N GLU A 52 17.99 4.69 -3.80
CA GLU A 52 19.44 4.59 -3.57
C GLU A 52 19.79 3.37 -2.72
N VAL A 53 18.99 3.09 -1.68
CA VAL A 53 19.18 1.89 -0.85
C VAL A 53 18.99 0.62 -1.66
N ILE A 54 17.97 0.56 -2.51
CA ILE A 54 17.71 -0.61 -3.37
C ILE A 54 18.89 -0.84 -4.33
N GLU A 55 19.35 0.18 -5.03
CA GLU A 55 20.48 0.08 -5.97
C GLU A 55 21.80 -0.24 -5.28
N GLY A 56 21.97 0.17 -4.02
CA GLY A 56 23.15 -0.14 -3.22
C GLY A 56 23.16 -1.55 -2.63
N GLU A 57 22.00 -2.15 -2.39
CA GLU A 57 21.87 -3.45 -1.70
C GLU A 57 21.51 -4.61 -2.64
N THR A 58 21.05 -4.33 -3.87
CA THR A 58 20.56 -5.34 -4.82
C THR A 58 21.03 -5.03 -6.24
N ASP A 59 20.82 -5.99 -7.16
CA ASP A 59 21.03 -5.78 -8.59
C ASP A 59 19.79 -5.22 -9.33
N ALA A 60 18.70 -4.93 -8.59
CA ALA A 60 17.46 -4.39 -9.13
C ALA A 60 17.63 -2.92 -9.53
N ARG A 61 16.98 -2.51 -10.61
CA ARG A 61 16.83 -1.09 -10.95
C ARG A 61 15.78 -0.47 -10.05
N ALA A 62 16.04 0.72 -9.55
CA ALA A 62 15.06 1.50 -8.82
C ALA A 62 15.01 2.93 -9.34
N ALA A 63 13.82 3.54 -9.34
CA ALA A 63 13.68 4.93 -9.74
C ALA A 63 12.67 5.64 -8.84
N PHE A 64 13.02 6.84 -8.41
CA PHE A 64 12.08 7.74 -7.77
C PHE A 64 11.30 8.53 -8.85
N VAL A 65 10.00 8.65 -8.62
CA VAL A 65 9.09 9.52 -9.39
C VAL A 65 8.29 10.35 -8.38
N GLU A 66 8.41 11.67 -8.45
CA GLU A 66 7.55 12.56 -7.67
C GLU A 66 6.08 12.33 -8.10
N CYS A 67 5.22 11.99 -7.14
CA CYS A 67 3.86 11.57 -7.42
C CYS A 67 2.93 11.97 -6.28
N ASP A 68 2.03 12.89 -6.55
CA ASP A 68 0.83 13.12 -5.77
C ASP A 68 -0.28 12.17 -6.28
N VAL A 69 -0.68 11.20 -5.47
CA VAL A 69 -1.71 10.22 -5.88
C VAL A 69 -3.09 10.84 -6.11
N THR A 70 -3.28 12.11 -5.74
CA THR A 70 -4.49 12.88 -6.05
C THR A 70 -4.46 13.47 -7.46
N ASP A 71 -3.28 13.48 -8.11
CA ASP A 71 -3.09 13.86 -9.51
C ASP A 71 -2.96 12.62 -10.39
N ARG A 72 -3.83 12.52 -11.39
CA ARG A 72 -3.85 11.38 -12.31
C ARG A 72 -2.68 11.36 -13.30
N ASP A 73 -2.16 12.52 -13.64
CA ASP A 73 -1.02 12.63 -14.55
C ASP A 73 0.26 12.15 -13.85
N ASP A 74 0.42 12.41 -12.56
CA ASP A 74 1.52 11.90 -11.74
C ASP A 74 1.47 10.38 -11.61
N LEU A 75 0.27 9.80 -11.33
CA LEU A 75 0.07 8.35 -11.35
C LEU A 75 0.41 7.74 -12.72
N GLY A 76 0.01 8.42 -13.80
CA GLY A 76 0.37 8.04 -15.18
C GLY A 76 1.87 8.07 -15.42
N ALA A 77 2.58 9.07 -14.90
CA ALA A 77 4.03 9.17 -15.01
C ALA A 77 4.75 8.02 -14.26
N ALA A 78 4.27 7.66 -13.06
CA ALA A 78 4.82 6.54 -12.32
C ALA A 78 4.65 5.19 -13.05
N VAL A 79 3.48 4.94 -13.67
CA VAL A 79 3.23 3.75 -14.48
C VAL A 79 4.07 3.77 -15.76
N SER A 80 4.18 4.91 -16.44
CA SER A 80 5.02 5.07 -17.63
C SER A 80 6.50 4.81 -17.34
N ARG A 81 6.96 5.15 -16.12
CA ARG A 81 8.33 4.82 -15.70
C ARG A 81 8.56 3.31 -15.59
N ALA A 82 7.55 2.54 -15.18
CA ALA A 82 7.64 1.08 -15.15
C ALA A 82 7.74 0.48 -16.57
N GLU A 83 7.13 1.10 -17.58
CA GLU A 83 7.26 0.67 -18.98
C GLU A 83 8.74 0.74 -19.46
N GLU A 84 9.52 1.71 -18.99
CA GLU A 84 10.95 1.79 -19.30
C GLU A 84 11.77 0.64 -18.66
N PHE A 85 11.23 -0.02 -17.64
CA PHE A 85 11.83 -1.19 -16.99
C PHE A 85 11.37 -2.51 -17.59
N GLY A 86 10.43 -2.50 -18.53
CA GLY A 86 9.96 -3.69 -19.25
C GLY A 86 8.47 -3.96 -19.13
N GLY A 87 7.73 -3.05 -18.51
CA GLY A 87 6.27 -3.12 -18.33
C GLY A 87 5.86 -3.34 -16.87
N LEU A 88 4.62 -3.03 -16.54
CA LEU A 88 4.09 -3.11 -15.18
C LEU A 88 3.54 -4.51 -14.88
N ASP A 89 4.11 -5.21 -13.91
CA ASP A 89 3.63 -6.51 -13.41
C ASP A 89 2.87 -6.40 -12.08
N ALA A 90 3.28 -5.45 -11.22
CA ALA A 90 2.62 -5.25 -9.93
C ALA A 90 2.41 -3.78 -9.60
N MET A 91 1.20 -3.43 -9.14
CA MET A 91 0.86 -2.10 -8.61
C MET A 91 0.50 -2.22 -7.14
N VAL A 92 1.15 -1.43 -6.28
CA VAL A 92 0.80 -1.33 -4.86
C VAL A 92 0.30 0.09 -4.57
N ASN A 93 -1.01 0.24 -4.42
CA ASN A 93 -1.65 1.48 -4.01
C ASN A 93 -1.55 1.61 -2.49
N ASN A 94 -0.40 2.09 -2.00
CA ASN A 94 -0.12 2.18 -0.57
C ASN A 94 -0.24 3.61 -0.01
N ALA A 95 0.01 4.65 -0.79
CA ALA A 95 -0.05 6.03 -0.33
C ALA A 95 -1.36 6.36 0.39
N GLY A 96 -1.27 7.17 1.45
CA GLY A 96 -2.43 7.60 2.21
C GLY A 96 -2.06 8.42 3.43
N ILE A 97 -3.05 9.09 4.00
CA ILE A 97 -2.94 9.95 5.17
C ILE A 97 -3.94 9.55 6.25
N VAL A 98 -3.67 9.91 7.51
CA VAL A 98 -4.62 9.69 8.63
C VAL A 98 -5.83 10.62 8.53
N GLY A 99 -5.61 11.87 8.11
CA GLY A 99 -6.63 12.90 8.01
C GLY A 99 -7.18 13.37 9.37
N PRO A 100 -8.41 13.91 9.39
CA PRO A 100 -9.00 14.45 10.62
C PRO A 100 -9.26 13.38 11.68
N GLN A 101 -8.76 13.61 12.89
CA GLN A 101 -9.01 12.78 14.07
C GLN A 101 -9.94 13.56 15.03
N LYS A 102 -11.25 13.53 14.75
CA LYS A 102 -12.27 14.34 15.43
C LYS A 102 -13.61 13.60 15.49
N PRO A 103 -14.49 13.99 16.43
CA PRO A 103 -15.89 13.58 16.41
C PRO A 103 -16.53 13.87 15.04
N LEU A 104 -17.41 12.99 14.57
CA LEU A 104 -18.05 13.07 13.24
C LEU A 104 -18.62 14.46 12.93
N THR A 105 -19.25 15.11 13.93
CA THR A 105 -19.88 16.43 13.78
C THR A 105 -18.90 17.58 13.68
N GLU A 106 -17.62 17.36 13.95
CA GLU A 106 -16.55 18.37 13.93
C GLU A 106 -15.60 18.20 12.72
N VAL A 107 -15.82 17.18 11.90
CA VAL A 107 -15.03 16.97 10.67
C VAL A 107 -15.41 18.04 9.64
N GLY A 108 -14.44 18.89 9.28
CA GLY A 108 -14.62 19.89 8.23
C GLY A 108 -14.58 19.29 6.83
N TYR A 109 -15.29 19.93 5.89
CA TYR A 109 -15.39 19.48 4.50
C TYR A 109 -14.02 19.31 3.83
N GLU A 110 -13.13 20.28 3.98
CA GLU A 110 -11.79 20.26 3.35
C GLU A 110 -10.94 19.08 3.82
N GLY A 111 -10.89 18.83 5.14
CA GLY A 111 -10.14 17.69 5.68
C GLY A 111 -10.74 16.35 5.27
N TYR A 112 -12.08 16.27 5.16
CA TYR A 112 -12.76 15.10 4.61
C TYR A 112 -12.35 14.89 3.15
N ARG A 113 -12.42 15.92 2.29
CA ARG A 113 -12.06 15.81 0.86
C ARG A 113 -10.61 15.41 0.67
N GLN A 114 -9.68 16.10 1.32
CA GLN A 114 -8.26 15.77 1.25
C GLN A 114 -7.98 14.29 1.58
N LEU A 115 -8.64 13.78 2.62
CA LEU A 115 -8.50 12.36 2.97
C LEU A 115 -9.08 11.45 1.90
N MET A 116 -10.29 11.73 1.40
CA MET A 116 -10.94 10.91 0.37
C MET A 116 -10.15 10.92 -0.92
N ASP A 117 -9.64 12.09 -1.34
CA ASP A 117 -8.84 12.25 -2.55
C ASP A 117 -7.56 11.39 -2.49
N ALA A 118 -6.85 11.38 -1.35
CA ALA A 118 -5.65 10.57 -1.21
C ALA A 118 -5.95 9.07 -0.99
N ASN A 119 -6.86 8.74 -0.06
CA ASN A 119 -7.00 7.37 0.45
C ASN A 119 -8.00 6.50 -0.33
N LEU A 120 -8.90 7.09 -1.10
CA LEU A 120 -9.87 6.37 -1.92
C LEU A 120 -9.70 6.69 -3.40
N ASP A 121 -9.75 7.96 -3.80
CA ASP A 121 -9.69 8.34 -5.21
C ASP A 121 -8.30 8.01 -5.78
N GLY A 122 -7.20 8.24 -5.03
CA GLY A 122 -5.85 7.83 -5.42
C GLY A 122 -5.71 6.31 -5.64
N VAL A 123 -6.33 5.49 -4.78
CA VAL A 123 -6.35 4.03 -4.96
C VAL A 123 -7.18 3.63 -6.19
N TYR A 124 -8.32 4.28 -6.39
CA TYR A 124 -9.20 4.03 -7.53
C TYR A 124 -8.49 4.34 -8.86
N PHE A 125 -7.91 5.53 -8.98
CA PHE A 125 -7.22 5.95 -10.21
C PHE A 125 -5.90 5.22 -10.42
N GLY A 126 -5.14 4.94 -9.35
CA GLY A 126 -3.95 4.11 -9.43
C GLY A 126 -4.26 2.71 -9.97
N THR A 127 -5.35 2.09 -9.48
CA THR A 127 -5.85 0.81 -9.99
C THR A 127 -6.26 0.92 -11.47
N GLN A 128 -7.01 1.97 -11.84
CA GLN A 128 -7.49 2.17 -13.22
C GLN A 128 -6.35 2.33 -14.22
N ILE A 129 -5.36 3.17 -13.87
CA ILE A 129 -4.21 3.46 -14.76
C ILE A 129 -3.31 2.22 -14.88
N ALA A 130 -3.01 1.54 -13.77
CA ALA A 130 -2.23 0.31 -13.77
C ALA A 130 -2.92 -0.80 -14.57
N ALA A 131 -4.23 -0.99 -14.38
CA ALA A 131 -4.99 -1.99 -15.12
C ALA A 131 -4.97 -1.72 -16.64
N ALA A 132 -5.10 -0.46 -17.07
CA ALA A 132 -5.02 -0.10 -18.49
C ALA A 132 -3.66 -0.49 -19.09
N ALA A 133 -2.55 -0.18 -18.41
CA ALA A 133 -1.22 -0.56 -18.86
C ALA A 133 -1.02 -2.10 -18.90
N MET A 134 -1.52 -2.82 -17.89
CA MET A 134 -1.45 -4.29 -17.86
C MET A 134 -2.29 -4.92 -18.99
N ILE A 135 -3.48 -4.38 -19.27
CA ILE A 135 -4.35 -4.85 -20.39
C ILE A 135 -3.67 -4.60 -21.73
N ASP A 136 -3.14 -3.40 -21.96
CA ASP A 136 -2.45 -3.06 -23.22
C ASP A 136 -1.24 -3.97 -23.48
N ARG A 137 -0.55 -4.40 -22.42
CA ARG A 137 0.54 -5.37 -22.49
C ARG A 137 0.05 -6.82 -22.72
N GLY A 138 -1.13 -7.19 -22.21
CA GLY A 138 -1.75 -8.50 -22.40
C GLY A 138 -1.12 -9.66 -21.61
N GLU A 139 -0.34 -9.37 -20.56
CA GLU A 139 0.36 -10.38 -19.74
C GLU A 139 -0.26 -10.56 -18.35
N GLY A 140 -1.39 -9.87 -18.07
CA GLY A 140 -2.00 -9.86 -16.75
C GLY A 140 -1.19 -9.06 -15.72
N GLY A 141 -1.42 -9.31 -14.43
CA GLY A 141 -0.70 -8.61 -13.37
C GLY A 141 -1.31 -8.76 -11.98
N SER A 142 -0.74 -8.06 -11.00
CA SER A 142 -1.23 -8.04 -9.63
C SER A 142 -1.38 -6.62 -9.10
N ILE A 143 -2.56 -6.28 -8.61
CA ILE A 143 -2.84 -4.98 -7.97
C ILE A 143 -3.15 -5.23 -6.50
N ILE A 144 -2.43 -4.54 -5.61
CA ILE A 144 -2.59 -4.66 -4.17
C ILE A 144 -2.99 -3.30 -3.61
N ASN A 145 -4.18 -3.23 -3.01
CA ASN A 145 -4.76 -2.03 -2.46
C ASN A 145 -4.60 -1.99 -0.94
N MET A 146 -3.95 -0.94 -0.43
CA MET A 146 -3.76 -0.72 1.00
C MET A 146 -5.04 -0.17 1.62
N SER A 147 -5.79 -1.04 2.30
CA SER A 147 -6.86 -0.65 3.20
C SER A 147 -6.31 -0.47 4.64
N SER A 148 -7.05 -0.88 5.64
CA SER A 148 -6.70 -0.87 7.07
C SER A 148 -7.68 -1.77 7.83
N VAL A 149 -7.33 -2.19 9.04
CA VAL A 149 -8.32 -2.75 9.99
C VAL A 149 -9.49 -1.80 10.22
N ALA A 150 -9.27 -0.48 10.14
CA ALA A 150 -10.32 0.54 10.19
C ALA A 150 -11.28 0.50 8.98
N GLY A 151 -10.97 -0.25 7.93
CA GLY A 151 -11.87 -0.56 6.81
C GLY A 151 -12.64 -1.87 7.01
N LEU A 152 -12.32 -2.64 8.05
CA LEU A 152 -13.05 -3.84 8.48
C LEU A 152 -13.99 -3.52 9.64
N GLU A 153 -13.53 -2.68 10.57
CA GLU A 153 -14.24 -2.25 11.76
C GLU A 153 -14.32 -0.72 11.81
N GLY A 154 -15.47 -0.19 12.21
CA GLY A 154 -15.63 1.25 12.39
C GLY A 154 -14.92 1.73 13.65
N THR A 155 -14.11 2.78 13.53
CA THR A 155 -13.37 3.37 14.63
C THR A 155 -13.84 4.80 14.89
N ALA A 156 -14.22 5.08 16.15
CA ALA A 156 -14.61 6.43 16.56
C ALA A 156 -13.43 7.41 16.42
N GLY A 157 -13.74 8.66 16.04
CA GLY A 157 -12.75 9.72 15.89
C GLY A 157 -12.04 9.77 14.52
N ILE A 158 -12.10 8.70 13.71
CA ILE A 158 -11.49 8.62 12.38
C ILE A 158 -12.52 8.20 11.32
N THR A 159 -13.73 8.72 11.40
CA THR A 159 -14.84 8.31 10.53
C THR A 159 -14.56 8.49 9.02
N PRO A 160 -13.90 9.56 8.54
CA PRO A 160 -13.53 9.65 7.13
C PRO A 160 -12.54 8.57 6.70
N TYR A 161 -11.56 8.26 7.56
CA TYR A 161 -10.57 7.22 7.29
C TYR A 161 -11.23 5.83 7.17
N SER A 162 -12.12 5.49 8.11
CA SER A 162 -12.88 4.23 8.05
C SER A 162 -13.75 4.16 6.79
N ALA A 163 -14.38 5.28 6.40
CA ALA A 163 -15.18 5.34 5.16
C ALA A 163 -14.32 5.10 3.91
N ALA A 164 -13.16 5.77 3.80
CA ALA A 164 -12.25 5.59 2.68
C ALA A 164 -11.71 4.17 2.61
N LYS A 165 -11.20 3.63 3.73
CA LYS A 165 -10.60 2.28 3.78
C LYS A 165 -11.63 1.16 3.63
N GLY A 166 -12.88 1.36 4.10
CA GLY A 166 -14.01 0.49 3.76
C GLY A 166 -14.40 0.55 2.28
N GLY A 167 -14.34 1.74 1.68
CA GLY A 167 -14.51 1.95 0.24
C GLY A 167 -13.47 1.21 -0.58
N VAL A 168 -12.19 1.30 -0.22
CA VAL A 168 -11.09 0.55 -0.87
C VAL A 168 -11.36 -0.95 -0.86
N ARG A 169 -11.83 -1.50 0.25
CA ARG A 169 -12.16 -2.93 0.36
C ARG A 169 -13.21 -3.35 -0.67
N LEU A 170 -14.35 -2.68 -0.71
CA LEU A 170 -15.43 -3.05 -1.64
C LEU A 170 -15.09 -2.73 -3.09
N PHE A 171 -14.38 -1.64 -3.34
CA PHE A 171 -13.82 -1.32 -4.65
C PHE A 171 -12.90 -2.44 -5.16
N THR A 172 -12.04 -2.98 -4.30
CA THR A 172 -11.14 -4.09 -4.66
C THR A 172 -11.91 -5.31 -5.17
N TYR A 173 -13.02 -5.68 -4.55
CA TYR A 173 -13.84 -6.82 -4.99
C TYR A 173 -14.47 -6.57 -6.36
N ALA A 174 -14.98 -5.35 -6.59
CA ALA A 174 -15.56 -4.98 -7.88
C ALA A 174 -14.48 -4.95 -8.98
N ALA A 175 -13.32 -4.34 -8.71
CA ALA A 175 -12.19 -4.31 -9.64
C ALA A 175 -11.67 -5.71 -9.98
N ALA A 176 -11.60 -6.62 -8.99
CA ALA A 176 -11.19 -8.00 -9.22
C ALA A 176 -12.17 -8.75 -10.14
N ALA A 177 -13.47 -8.48 -10.04
CA ALA A 177 -14.48 -9.08 -10.91
C ALA A 177 -14.36 -8.57 -12.36
N ASP A 178 -14.11 -7.26 -12.53
CA ASP A 178 -13.98 -6.63 -13.84
C ASP A 178 -12.66 -7.02 -14.54
N LEU A 179 -11.57 -7.12 -13.79
CA LEU A 179 -10.21 -7.29 -14.32
C LEU A 179 -9.76 -8.76 -14.38
N GLY A 180 -10.42 -9.66 -13.67
CA GLY A 180 -10.10 -11.09 -13.69
C GLY A 180 -10.08 -11.73 -15.09
N PRO A 181 -11.02 -11.42 -16.01
CA PRO A 181 -10.95 -11.90 -17.39
C PRO A 181 -9.69 -11.51 -18.16
N GLU A 182 -9.02 -10.42 -17.76
CA GLU A 182 -7.76 -9.94 -18.34
C GLU A 182 -6.52 -10.54 -17.64
N GLY A 183 -6.70 -11.51 -16.73
CA GLY A 183 -5.60 -12.11 -15.98
C GLY A 183 -5.01 -11.22 -14.88
N ILE A 184 -5.71 -10.13 -14.51
CA ILE A 184 -5.26 -9.21 -13.47
C ILE A 184 -5.94 -9.57 -12.14
N ARG A 185 -5.13 -9.85 -11.11
CA ARG A 185 -5.59 -10.11 -9.75
C ARG A 185 -5.63 -8.80 -8.96
N VAL A 186 -6.69 -8.59 -8.18
CA VAL A 186 -6.82 -7.40 -7.33
C VAL A 186 -7.18 -7.84 -5.91
N ASN A 187 -6.33 -7.49 -4.93
CA ASN A 187 -6.51 -7.87 -3.53
C ASN A 187 -6.34 -6.65 -2.60
N ALA A 188 -7.01 -6.68 -1.46
CA ALA A 188 -6.85 -5.68 -0.41
C ALA A 188 -6.11 -6.26 0.79
N ILE A 189 -5.24 -5.45 1.40
CA ILE A 189 -4.63 -5.75 2.68
C ILE A 189 -5.09 -4.77 3.75
N HIS A 190 -5.19 -5.23 4.98
CA HIS A 190 -5.70 -4.47 6.11
C HIS A 190 -4.69 -4.51 7.26
N PRO A 191 -3.63 -3.66 7.22
CA PRO A 191 -2.72 -3.56 8.34
C PRO A 191 -3.41 -3.07 9.61
N GLY A 192 -2.98 -3.60 10.76
CA GLY A 192 -3.25 -3.04 12.08
C GLY A 192 -2.33 -1.87 12.41
N ALA A 193 -1.94 -1.72 13.66
CA ALA A 193 -0.92 -0.76 14.07
C ALA A 193 0.47 -1.26 13.65
N ILE A 194 1.07 -0.58 12.69
CA ILE A 194 2.41 -0.87 12.13
C ILE A 194 3.33 0.31 12.45
N GLU A 195 4.57 0.07 12.85
CA GLU A 195 5.55 1.10 13.19
C GLU A 195 5.99 1.88 11.95
N THR A 196 5.42 3.04 11.74
CA THR A 196 5.67 3.95 10.61
C THR A 196 5.56 5.39 11.09
N ALA A 197 5.99 6.38 10.30
CA ALA A 197 5.79 7.80 10.63
C ALA A 197 4.30 8.13 10.91
N MET A 198 3.36 7.44 10.26
CA MET A 198 1.93 7.60 10.53
C MET A 198 1.55 7.26 11.98
N THR A 199 2.20 6.27 12.60
CA THR A 199 1.88 5.76 13.96
C THR A 199 2.89 6.18 15.02
N THR A 200 3.96 6.86 14.64
CA THR A 200 4.95 7.46 15.55
C THR A 200 4.83 8.98 15.63
N GLU A 201 4.38 9.64 14.56
CA GLU A 201 4.32 11.10 14.43
C GLU A 201 2.89 11.62 14.22
N ASP A 202 2.19 11.16 13.16
CA ASP A 202 0.89 11.74 12.75
C ASP A 202 -0.25 11.33 13.70
N SER A 203 -0.23 10.09 14.19
CA SER A 203 -1.19 9.52 15.15
C SER A 203 -0.44 8.59 16.11
N PRO A 204 0.31 9.14 17.08
CA PRO A 204 1.24 8.37 17.89
C PRO A 204 0.58 7.23 18.67
N VAL A 205 1.05 6.01 18.41
CA VAL A 205 0.75 4.78 19.15
C VAL A 205 2.05 4.23 19.75
N PHE A 206 3.08 4.09 18.91
CA PHE A 206 4.40 3.60 19.32
C PHE A 206 5.11 4.60 20.26
N GLY A 207 5.78 4.07 21.27
CA GLY A 207 6.41 4.87 22.32
C GLY A 207 5.43 5.47 23.35
N THR A 208 4.15 5.07 23.33
CA THR A 208 3.10 5.54 24.24
C THR A 208 2.50 4.40 25.06
N GLU A 209 1.69 4.73 26.07
CA GLU A 209 0.91 3.72 26.82
C GLU A 209 -0.05 2.90 25.94
N GLN A 210 -0.45 3.45 24.79
CA GLN A 210 -1.32 2.74 23.86
C GLN A 210 -0.61 1.54 23.21
N GLU A 211 0.70 1.61 23.00
CA GLU A 211 1.46 0.47 22.49
C GLU A 211 1.36 -0.74 23.41
N GLU A 212 1.57 -0.55 24.72
CA GLU A 212 1.45 -1.63 25.71
C GLU A 212 0.02 -2.19 25.76
N GLN A 213 -0.98 -1.30 25.76
CA GLN A 213 -2.40 -1.69 25.80
C GLN A 213 -2.79 -2.49 24.55
N MET A 214 -2.45 -2.00 23.37
CA MET A 214 -2.76 -2.69 22.10
C MET A 214 -1.99 -4.00 21.96
N SER A 215 -0.71 -4.03 22.34
CA SER A 215 0.09 -5.26 22.34
C SER A 215 -0.49 -6.31 23.29
N ALA A 216 -1.03 -5.89 24.45
CA ALA A 216 -1.62 -6.80 25.42
C ALA A 216 -2.90 -7.47 24.93
N VAL A 217 -3.68 -6.82 24.06
CA VAL A 217 -4.92 -7.39 23.49
C VAL A 217 -4.68 -8.08 22.13
N THR A 218 -3.59 -7.75 21.43
CA THR A 218 -3.21 -8.42 20.20
C THR A 218 -2.79 -9.87 20.49
N PRO A 219 -3.36 -10.89 19.83
CA PRO A 219 -3.01 -12.29 20.07
C PRO A 219 -1.52 -12.61 19.98
N LEU A 220 -0.80 -12.02 18.98
CA LEU A 220 0.66 -12.19 18.83
C LEU A 220 1.49 -11.38 19.83
N ARG A 221 0.84 -10.63 20.75
CA ARG A 221 1.49 -9.88 21.86
C ARG A 221 2.53 -8.87 21.40
N ARG A 222 2.41 -8.36 20.21
CA ARG A 222 3.20 -7.26 19.65
C ARG A 222 2.38 -6.49 18.62
N LEU A 223 2.79 -5.29 18.33
CA LEU A 223 2.35 -4.54 17.15
C LEU A 223 3.18 -4.94 15.93
N GLY A 224 2.75 -4.52 14.75
CA GLY A 224 3.37 -4.91 13.49
C GLY A 224 4.58 -4.06 13.13
N GLN A 225 5.43 -4.64 12.29
CA GLN A 225 6.54 -3.95 11.62
C GLN A 225 6.24 -3.84 10.12
N PRO A 226 6.81 -2.87 9.40
CA PRO A 226 6.62 -2.74 7.95
C PRO A 226 6.94 -4.02 7.17
N GLU A 227 7.88 -4.84 7.64
CA GLU A 227 8.26 -6.12 7.06
C GLU A 227 7.15 -7.16 7.16
N ASP A 228 6.31 -7.12 8.20
CA ASP A 228 5.13 -7.99 8.32
C ASP A 228 4.15 -7.74 7.15
N VAL A 229 3.98 -6.47 6.77
CA VAL A 229 3.16 -6.06 5.63
C VAL A 229 3.83 -6.42 4.31
N ALA A 230 5.12 -6.09 4.16
CA ALA A 230 5.87 -6.33 2.93
C ALA A 230 5.91 -7.81 2.53
N ASN A 231 5.97 -8.73 3.49
CA ASN A 231 5.96 -10.18 3.22
C ASN A 231 4.62 -10.66 2.63
N VAL A 232 3.48 -10.14 3.10
CA VAL A 232 2.16 -10.49 2.55
C VAL A 232 1.98 -9.87 1.17
N VAL A 233 2.45 -8.63 0.97
CA VAL A 233 2.39 -7.96 -0.34
C VAL A 233 3.27 -8.69 -1.36
N LEU A 234 4.45 -9.17 -0.97
CA LEU A 234 5.29 -10.02 -1.84
C LEU A 234 4.56 -11.30 -2.26
N PHE A 235 3.89 -11.99 -1.33
CA PHE A 235 3.07 -13.16 -1.65
C PHE A 235 2.01 -12.81 -2.69
N LEU A 236 1.26 -11.72 -2.50
CA LEU A 236 0.20 -11.29 -3.41
C LEU A 236 0.72 -10.82 -4.78
N ALA A 237 1.93 -10.29 -4.86
CA ALA A 237 2.55 -9.87 -6.12
C ALA A 237 3.14 -11.05 -6.91
N SER A 238 3.43 -12.17 -6.27
CA SER A 238 4.09 -13.33 -6.86
C SER A 238 3.11 -14.38 -7.39
N GLU A 239 3.64 -15.36 -8.16
CA GLU A 239 2.91 -16.53 -8.66
C GLU A 239 2.40 -17.46 -7.55
N LEU A 240 2.90 -17.31 -6.30
CA LEU A 240 2.38 -18.06 -5.16
C LEU A 240 0.90 -17.77 -4.85
N SER A 241 0.37 -16.67 -5.41
CA SER A 241 -1.01 -16.23 -5.24
C SER A 241 -1.82 -16.21 -6.55
N ASP A 242 -1.45 -16.99 -7.56
CA ASP A 242 -2.08 -16.99 -8.89
C ASP A 242 -3.59 -17.28 -8.87
N PHE A 243 -4.07 -17.97 -7.84
CA PHE A 243 -5.50 -18.26 -7.67
C PHE A 243 -6.13 -17.45 -6.53
N VAL A 244 -5.53 -16.29 -6.18
CA VAL A 244 -6.00 -15.41 -5.10
C VAL A 244 -6.34 -14.04 -5.69
N THR A 245 -7.63 -13.73 -5.78
CA THR A 245 -8.16 -12.42 -6.18
C THR A 245 -9.43 -12.12 -5.41
N ALA A 246 -9.79 -10.85 -5.27
CA ALA A 246 -10.92 -10.37 -4.48
C ALA A 246 -10.82 -10.74 -2.98
N GLU A 247 -9.61 -10.88 -2.45
CA GLU A 247 -9.39 -11.19 -1.05
C GLU A 247 -9.11 -9.93 -0.21
N SER A 248 -9.46 -10.04 1.07
CA SER A 248 -9.20 -9.05 2.12
C SER A 248 -8.36 -9.70 3.21
N ILE A 249 -7.07 -9.38 3.29
CA ILE A 249 -6.14 -10.02 4.22
C ILE A 249 -5.78 -9.06 5.35
N ALA A 250 -6.21 -9.39 6.58
CA ALA A 250 -5.81 -8.66 7.78
C ALA A 250 -4.35 -8.99 8.16
N ILE A 251 -3.57 -7.97 8.47
CA ILE A 251 -2.17 -8.06 8.92
C ILE A 251 -2.07 -7.29 10.24
N ASP A 252 -2.63 -7.86 11.30
CA ASP A 252 -2.91 -7.18 12.56
C ASP A 252 -2.56 -8.00 13.81
N GLY A 253 -1.86 -9.11 13.63
CA GLY A 253 -1.53 -10.02 14.72
C GLY A 253 -2.75 -10.78 15.29
N GLY A 254 -3.88 -10.79 14.55
CA GLY A 254 -5.12 -11.49 14.90
C GLY A 254 -6.14 -10.60 15.66
N LEU A 255 -5.88 -9.31 15.80
CA LEU A 255 -6.67 -8.41 16.63
C LEU A 255 -8.15 -8.38 16.22
N VAL A 256 -8.46 -8.09 14.95
CA VAL A 256 -9.84 -7.87 14.47
C VAL A 256 -10.72 -9.12 14.58
N ASN A 257 -10.16 -10.29 14.32
CA ASN A 257 -10.94 -11.53 14.26
C ASN A 257 -11.08 -12.25 15.60
N THR A 258 -10.44 -11.76 16.66
CA THR A 258 -10.43 -12.40 17.99
C THR A 258 -10.79 -11.46 19.14
N ALA A 259 -11.10 -10.22 18.88
CA ALA A 259 -11.52 -9.22 19.86
C ALA A 259 -13.00 -9.34 20.22
#